data_4a36399ee30eae53a96de9a0ead114ee
#
_entry.id   4a36399ee30eae53a96de9a0ead114ee
#
_cell.length_a   1.000
_cell.length_b   1.000
_cell.length_c   1.000
_cell.angle_alpha   90.00
_cell.angle_beta   90.00
_cell.angle_gamma   90.00
#
_symmetry.space_group_name_H-M   'P 1'
#
loop_
_entity.id
_entity.type
_entity.pdbx_description
1 polymer ?
#
loop_
_entity_poly.entity_id
_entity_poly.type
_entity_poly.pdbx_seq_one_letter_code
_entity_poly.pdbx_strand_id
1 'polypeptide(L)' 'MKTLFERIIAREIPANIEYEDDLCIVIHDIDPQAPTHLLTIPKQVIPRIAEVDPMHEALLGHLLRTAASVAA' A
#
# COMPACT_ATOMS: atom_id res chain seq x y z
N MET A 1 -13.84 6.59 11.24
CA MET A 1 -12.65 7.46 11.09
C MET A 1 -11.66 6.80 10.12
N LYS A 2 -11.14 7.55 9.18
CA LYS A 2 -10.16 7.03 8.23
C LYS A 2 -8.77 6.99 8.86
N THR A 3 -8.01 5.93 8.53
CA THR A 3 -6.60 5.86 8.88
C THR A 3 -5.81 6.86 8.01
N LEU A 4 -4.55 7.09 8.36
CA LEU A 4 -3.65 7.93 7.56
C LEU A 4 -3.59 7.43 6.11
N PHE A 5 -3.47 6.10 5.93
CA PHE A 5 -3.35 5.50 4.60
C PHE A 5 -4.63 5.63 3.79
N GLU A 6 -5.79 5.49 4.43
CA GLU A 6 -7.06 5.71 3.77
C GLU A 6 -7.20 7.15 3.28
N ARG A 7 -6.70 8.10 4.04
CA ARG A 7 -6.71 9.52 3.65
C ARG A 7 -5.78 9.79 2.47
N ILE A 8 -4.64 9.12 2.43
CA ILE A 8 -3.71 9.23 1.30
C ILE A 8 -4.36 8.69 0.04
N ILE A 9 -5.01 7.53 0.13
CA ILE A 9 -5.71 6.91 -1.01
C ILE A 9 -6.82 7.82 -1.52
N ALA A 10 -7.53 8.48 -0.61
CA ALA A 10 -8.62 9.40 -0.95
C ALA A 10 -8.13 10.78 -1.39
N ARG A 11 -6.82 11.02 -1.44
CA ARG A 11 -6.21 12.31 -1.81
C ARG A 11 -6.50 13.44 -0.82
N GLU A 12 -6.84 13.09 0.42
CA GLU A 12 -7.05 14.09 1.48
C GLU A 12 -5.74 14.58 2.07
N ILE A 13 -4.68 13.76 1.98
CA ILE A 13 -3.33 14.09 2.46
C ILE A 13 -2.37 13.88 1.30
N PRO A 14 -1.47 14.83 1.01
CA PRO A 14 -0.49 14.64 -0.06
C PRO A 14 0.49 13.52 0.27
N ALA A 15 0.90 12.79 -0.76
CA ALA A 15 1.89 11.73 -0.64
C ALA A 15 2.70 11.65 -1.93
N ASN A 16 3.94 11.19 -1.82
CA ASN A 16 4.80 10.97 -2.98
C ASN A 16 4.53 9.57 -3.51
N ILE A 17 3.73 9.48 -4.56
CA ILE A 17 3.25 8.23 -5.13
C ILE A 17 4.22 7.73 -6.19
N GLU A 18 4.75 6.54 -6.01
CA GLU A 18 5.65 5.87 -6.96
C GLU A 18 4.87 5.05 -7.99
N TYR A 19 3.77 4.44 -7.57
CA TYR A 19 2.94 3.59 -8.42
C TYR A 19 1.54 3.49 -7.83
N GLU A 20 0.54 3.35 -8.70
CA GLU A 20 -0.84 3.14 -8.26
C GLU A 20 -1.62 2.37 -9.32
N ASP A 21 -2.48 1.46 -8.87
CA ASP A 21 -3.46 0.79 -9.72
C ASP A 21 -4.79 0.64 -8.96
N ASP A 22 -5.72 -0.14 -9.51
CA ASP A 22 -7.04 -0.31 -8.90
C ASP A 22 -7.01 -1.02 -7.55
N LEU A 23 -5.95 -1.77 -7.27
CA LEU A 23 -5.87 -2.64 -6.09
C LEU A 23 -4.95 -2.09 -5.01
N CYS A 24 -3.95 -1.30 -5.38
CA CYS A 24 -2.95 -0.84 -4.42
C CYS A 24 -2.31 0.49 -4.82
N ILE A 25 -1.58 1.06 -3.87
CA ILE A 25 -0.78 2.25 -4.08
C ILE A 25 0.58 2.03 -3.44
N VAL A 26 1.64 2.49 -4.09
CA VAL A 26 3.01 2.45 -3.54
C VAL A 26 3.47 3.88 -3.34
N ILE A 27 3.82 4.22 -2.12
CA ILE A 27 4.25 5.57 -1.75
C ILE A 27 5.63 5.53 -1.10
N HIS A 28 6.31 6.68 -1.13
CA HIS A 28 7.51 6.86 -0.33
C HIS A 28 7.13 7.12 1.11
N ASP A 29 7.83 6.49 2.05
CA ASP A 29 7.59 6.72 3.47
C ASP A 29 7.94 8.17 3.81
N ILE A 30 7.07 8.84 4.56
CA ILE A 30 7.30 10.23 5.00
C ILE A 30 8.31 10.31 6.14
N ASP A 31 8.59 9.19 6.80
CA ASP A 31 9.58 9.09 7.88
C ASP A 31 10.44 7.83 7.64
N PRO A 32 11.26 7.83 6.58
CA PRO A 32 11.97 6.61 6.17
C PRO A 32 13.08 6.23 7.14
N GLN A 33 13.19 4.93 7.39
CA GLN A 33 14.25 4.34 8.22
C GLN A 33 15.50 4.01 7.39
N ALA A 34 15.43 4.24 6.08
CA ALA A 34 16.52 3.99 5.12
C ALA A 34 16.44 5.07 4.05
N PRO A 35 17.52 5.26 3.23
CA PRO A 35 17.52 6.26 2.15
C PRO A 35 16.35 6.09 1.18
N THR A 36 15.91 4.85 0.96
CA THR A 36 14.73 4.56 0.17
C THR A 36 13.83 3.62 0.97
N HIS A 37 12.63 4.06 1.28
CA HIS A 37 11.66 3.24 2.00
C HIS A 37 10.30 3.41 1.34
N LEU A 38 9.85 2.38 0.62
CA LEU A 38 8.58 2.39 -0.10
C LEU A 38 7.55 1.55 0.66
N LEU A 39 6.33 2.01 0.67
CA LEU A 39 5.21 1.32 1.31
C LEU A 39 4.20 0.91 0.25
N THR A 40 3.89 -0.38 0.17
CA THR A 40 2.85 -0.90 -0.71
C THR A 40 1.59 -1.10 0.11
N ILE A 41 0.52 -0.40 -0.25
CA ILE A 41 -0.70 -0.32 0.54
C ILE A 41 -1.89 -0.79 -0.30
N PRO A 42 -2.65 -1.80 0.17
CA PRO A 42 -3.86 -2.20 -0.52
C PRO A 42 -4.93 -1.14 -0.36
N LYS A 43 -5.73 -0.93 -1.41
CA LYS A 43 -6.85 0.01 -1.35
C LYS A 43 -8.00 -0.57 -0.54
N GLN A 44 -8.11 -1.91 -0.47
CA GLN A 44 -9.05 -2.58 0.41
C GLN A 44 -8.52 -2.56 1.84
N VAL A 45 -9.34 -2.14 2.80
CA VAL A 45 -8.91 -2.07 4.19
C VAL A 45 -8.81 -3.47 4.79
N ILE A 46 -7.60 -3.83 5.24
CA ILE A 46 -7.33 -5.07 5.97
C ILE A 46 -6.60 -4.66 7.25
N PRO A 47 -7.33 -4.56 8.39
CA PRO A 47 -6.75 -4.01 9.62
C PRO A 47 -5.53 -4.77 10.14
N ARG A 48 -5.50 -6.08 9.94
CA ARG A 48 -4.36 -6.90 10.36
C ARG A 48 -4.36 -8.24 9.61
N ILE A 49 -3.17 -8.82 9.54
CA ILE A 49 -2.94 -10.09 8.84
C ILE A 49 -3.85 -11.22 9.35
N ALA A 50 -4.14 -11.25 10.66
CA ALA A 50 -5.00 -12.28 11.25
C ALA A 50 -6.45 -12.24 10.72
N GLU A 51 -6.86 -11.13 10.10
CA GLU A 51 -8.21 -10.96 9.57
C GLU A 51 -8.28 -11.23 8.06
N VAL A 52 -7.15 -11.59 7.45
CA VAL A 52 -7.10 -11.98 6.04
C VAL A 52 -7.74 -13.35 5.88
N ASP A 53 -8.62 -13.49 4.90
CA ASP A 53 -9.25 -14.76 4.57
C ASP A 53 -8.83 -15.22 3.17
N PRO A 54 -9.23 -16.44 2.74
CA PRO A 54 -8.84 -16.94 1.40
C PRO A 54 -9.23 -16.03 0.24
N MET A 55 -10.25 -15.19 0.39
CA MET A 55 -10.66 -14.25 -0.65
C MET A 55 -9.61 -13.17 -0.91
N HIS A 56 -8.72 -12.93 0.03
CA HIS A 56 -7.66 -11.94 -0.09
C HIS A 56 -6.40 -12.47 -0.78
N GLU A 57 -6.38 -13.75 -1.15
CA GLU A 57 -5.18 -14.38 -1.68
C GLU A 57 -4.66 -13.69 -2.95
N ALA A 58 -5.55 -13.38 -3.88
CA ALA A 58 -5.18 -12.69 -5.11
C ALA A 58 -4.65 -11.27 -4.83
N LEU A 59 -5.27 -10.57 -3.88
CA LEU A 59 -4.83 -9.23 -3.49
C LEU A 59 -3.42 -9.28 -2.89
N LEU A 60 -3.17 -10.21 -1.97
CA LEU A 60 -1.86 -10.37 -1.35
C LEU A 60 -0.78 -10.68 -2.38
N GLY A 61 -1.08 -11.56 -3.33
CA GLY A 61 -0.16 -11.88 -4.42
C GLY A 61 0.13 -10.66 -5.29
N HIS A 62 -0.90 -9.87 -5.59
CA HIS A 62 -0.74 -8.64 -6.36
C HIS A 62 0.17 -7.64 -5.64
N LEU A 63 0.01 -7.48 -4.33
CA LEU A 63 0.85 -6.59 -3.53
C LEU A 63 2.32 -7.00 -3.58
N LEU A 64 2.59 -8.29 -3.46
CA LEU A 64 3.96 -8.80 -3.52
C LEU A 64 4.59 -8.61 -4.91
N ARG A 65 3.84 -8.88 -5.97
CA ARG A 65 4.33 -8.69 -7.33
C ARG A 65 4.59 -7.21 -7.63
N THR A 66 3.70 -6.34 -7.18
CA THR A 66 3.84 -4.91 -7.37
C THR A 66 5.08 -4.39 -6.64
N ALA A 67 5.27 -4.80 -5.38
CA ALA A 67 6.43 -4.41 -4.60
C ALA A 67 7.73 -4.85 -5.28
N ALA A 68 7.78 -6.08 -5.79
CA ALA A 68 8.95 -6.58 -6.49
C ALA A 68 9.23 -5.80 -7.77
N SER A 69 8.19 -5.46 -8.53
CA SER A 69 8.31 -4.70 -9.77
C SER A 69 8.81 -3.28 -9.53
N VAL A 70 8.28 -2.62 -8.53
CA VAL A 70 8.64 -1.23 -8.20
C VAL A 70 10.04 -1.15 -7.62
N ALA A 71 10.46 -2.16 -6.84
CA ALA A 71 11.78 -2.20 -6.22
C ALA A 71 12.90 -2.58 -7.20
N ALA A 72 12.56 -3.13 -8.35
CA ALA A 72 13.54 -3.56 -9.34
C ALA A 72 14.28 -2.39 -9.99
#